data_fdfd0d4e6220b736a3224d879fb2cbec
#
_entry.id   fdfd0d4e6220b736a3224d879fb2cbec
#
_cell.length_a   1.000
_cell.length_b   1.000
_cell.length_c   1.000
_cell.angle_alpha   90.00
_cell.angle_beta   90.00
_cell.angle_gamma   90.00
#
_symmetry.space_group_name_H-M   'P 1'
#
loop_
_entity.id
_entity.type
_entity.pdbx_description
1 polymer ?
#
loop_
_entity_poly.entity_id
_entity_poly.type
_entity_poly.pdbx_seq_one_letter_code
_entity_poly.pdbx_strand_id
1 'polypeptide(L)'
;GSEGPGALGYCEDELAGNFFMGRQQNESVCHVADIAASGAYNVVASSVEAVENGFVILSDYRIVDLMFGLQKDDGYSLVRYKTFSQSLRKALETYVRGNGRVLVSGAYVASDMQLDAERSFLSYVFKVGLGGQNKNISTNLVNGLGISFDIIRRPNDRHYAAQSVDIINPLAPAFCAMRYADGTDAAVAYDGADHKAFIMGFPMECINNVRSRQQVMKAVMTFLAK
;
A
#
# COMPACT_ATOMS: atom_id res chain seq x y z
N GLY A 1 17.33 -8.95 7.15
CA GLY A 1 16.88 -10.21 6.66
C GLY A 1 15.96 -9.98 5.51
N SER A 2 16.01 -10.84 4.53
CA SER A 2 15.08 -10.80 3.45
C SER A 2 13.75 -11.27 4.00
N GLU A 3 12.94 -10.38 4.24
CA GLU A 3 11.55 -10.66 4.38
C GLU A 3 11.03 -10.76 2.97
N GLY A 4 10.26 -11.71 2.70
CA GLY A 4 9.74 -11.94 1.38
C GLY A 4 9.16 -10.70 0.71
N PRO A 5 9.15 -10.68 -0.62
CA PRO A 5 8.54 -9.62 -1.38
C PRO A 5 7.12 -9.38 -0.91
N GLY A 6 6.75 -8.15 -0.75
CA GLY A 6 5.42 -7.77 -0.34
C GLY A 6 5.18 -7.69 1.16
N ALA A 7 5.93 -8.40 1.98
CA ALA A 7 5.80 -8.24 3.42
C ALA A 7 6.32 -6.90 3.88
N LEU A 8 7.43 -6.50 3.30
CA LEU A 8 8.10 -5.24 3.56
C LEU A 8 8.25 -4.40 2.31
N GLY A 9 7.74 -4.88 1.20
CA GLY A 9 7.63 -4.17 -0.05
C GLY A 9 8.91 -3.91 -0.79
N TYR A 10 10.05 -4.40 -0.34
CA TYR A 10 11.30 -4.07 -1.00
C TYR A 10 12.41 -5.09 -0.77
N CYS A 11 12.08 -6.20 -0.30
CA CYS A 11 13.09 -7.21 -0.02
C CYS A 11 13.71 -7.79 -1.28
N GLU A 12 12.99 -7.70 -2.36
CA GLU A 12 13.50 -7.90 -3.69
C GLU A 12 14.56 -6.90 -4.01
N ASP A 13 14.47 -5.79 -3.37
CA ASP A 13 15.53 -4.82 -3.39
C ASP A 13 16.68 -5.26 -2.52
N GLU A 14 16.83 -6.50 -2.30
CA GLU A 14 17.93 -6.98 -1.49
C GLU A 14 19.25 -6.53 -1.99
N LEU A 15 19.33 -6.37 -3.24
CA LEU A 15 20.44 -5.67 -3.82
C LEU A 15 20.49 -4.24 -3.29
N ALA A 16 19.37 -3.60 -3.30
CA ALA A 16 19.19 -2.31 -2.66
C ALA A 16 19.15 -2.46 -1.15
N GLY A 17 18.52 -3.51 -0.66
CA GLY A 17 18.44 -3.87 0.73
C GLY A 17 19.79 -3.98 1.43
N ASN A 18 20.75 -4.54 0.78
CA ASN A 18 22.14 -4.52 1.24
C ASN A 18 22.69 -3.10 1.33
N PHE A 19 22.26 -2.22 0.46
CA PHE A 19 22.62 -0.82 0.49
C PHE A 19 21.95 -0.08 1.64
N PHE A 20 20.73 -0.48 1.99
CA PHE A 20 19.93 0.17 3.02
C PHE A 20 20.11 -0.41 4.40
N MET A 21 20.78 -1.51 4.53
CA MET A 21 21.01 -2.18 5.81
C MET A 21 21.55 -1.22 6.87
N GLY A 22 20.79 -1.05 7.91
CA GLY A 22 21.15 -0.28 9.10
C GLY A 22 20.83 1.21 9.07
N ARG A 23 20.27 1.74 7.98
CA ARG A 23 19.92 3.18 7.89
C ARG A 23 18.51 3.47 7.43
N GLN A 24 17.82 2.48 6.88
CA GLN A 24 16.46 2.67 6.44
C GLN A 24 15.44 2.33 7.52
N GLN A 25 14.40 3.09 7.50
CA GLN A 25 13.22 2.83 8.27
C GLN A 25 12.57 1.57 7.72
N ASN A 26 12.48 0.54 8.52
CA ASN A 26 11.78 -0.68 8.16
C ASN A 26 10.29 -0.36 8.07
N GLU A 27 9.67 -0.63 6.94
CA GLU A 27 8.28 -0.28 6.64
C GLU A 27 7.33 -0.92 7.65
N SER A 28 7.52 -2.19 7.96
CA SER A 28 6.68 -2.88 8.94
C SER A 28 6.76 -2.24 10.32
N VAL A 29 7.95 -1.80 10.73
CA VAL A 29 8.11 -1.07 12.00
C VAL A 29 7.36 0.25 11.98
N CYS A 30 7.40 0.97 10.85
CA CYS A 30 6.66 2.22 10.70
C CYS A 30 5.16 1.99 10.81
N HIS A 31 4.63 1.04 10.05
CA HIS A 31 3.21 0.75 10.04
C HIS A 31 2.74 0.25 11.41
N VAL A 32 3.45 -0.69 12.03
CA VAL A 32 3.12 -1.18 13.38
C VAL A 32 3.11 -0.05 14.41
N ALA A 33 4.11 0.83 14.38
CA ALA A 33 4.18 1.97 15.29
C ALA A 33 3.03 2.97 15.07
N ASP A 34 2.67 3.23 13.82
CA ASP A 34 1.61 4.15 13.46
C ASP A 34 0.22 3.56 13.76
N ILE A 35 0.02 2.26 13.56
CA ILE A 35 -1.20 1.54 13.98
C ILE A 35 -1.33 1.59 15.51
N ALA A 36 -0.25 1.29 16.24
CA ALA A 36 -0.25 1.35 17.70
C ALA A 36 -0.56 2.77 18.22
N ALA A 37 -0.05 3.80 17.55
CA ALA A 37 -0.37 5.20 17.88
C ALA A 37 -1.82 5.59 17.51
N SER A 38 -2.48 4.87 16.62
CA SER A 38 -3.85 5.15 16.18
C SER A 38 -4.92 4.62 17.14
N GLY A 39 -4.61 3.59 17.92
CA GLY A 39 -5.55 2.97 18.87
C GLY A 39 -5.02 1.67 19.47
N ALA A 40 -5.84 1.00 20.26
CA ALA A 40 -5.51 -0.27 20.89
C ALA A 40 -5.74 -1.44 19.92
N TYR A 41 -4.76 -1.73 19.10
CA TYR A 41 -4.76 -2.85 18.14
C TYR A 41 -3.71 -3.89 18.52
N ASN A 42 -4.06 -5.16 18.38
CA ASN A 42 -3.09 -6.25 18.37
C ASN A 42 -2.60 -6.41 16.92
N VAL A 43 -1.32 -6.20 16.70
CA VAL A 43 -0.70 -6.25 15.37
C VAL A 43 0.16 -7.49 15.25
N VAL A 44 -0.04 -8.23 14.14
CA VAL A 44 0.79 -9.36 13.74
C VAL A 44 1.39 -9.03 12.39
N ALA A 45 2.70 -9.13 12.24
CA ALA A 45 3.39 -8.97 10.97
C ALA A 45 3.72 -10.34 10.37
N SER A 46 3.57 -10.46 9.07
CA SER A 46 3.85 -11.69 8.33
C SER A 46 4.31 -11.36 6.91
N SER A 47 5.00 -12.29 6.28
CA SER A 47 5.35 -12.15 4.87
C SER A 47 4.16 -12.52 3.96
N VAL A 48 4.19 -11.99 2.73
CA VAL A 48 3.19 -12.34 1.71
C VAL A 48 3.26 -13.81 1.37
N GLU A 49 4.46 -14.39 1.33
CA GLU A 49 4.64 -15.83 1.07
C GLU A 49 3.95 -16.70 2.13
N ALA A 50 3.90 -16.27 3.38
CA ALA A 50 3.18 -16.99 4.41
C ALA A 50 1.67 -17.03 4.13
N VAL A 51 1.12 -15.95 3.57
CA VAL A 51 -0.27 -15.92 3.10
C VAL A 51 -0.45 -16.78 1.87
N GLU A 52 0.44 -16.68 0.90
CA GLU A 52 0.40 -17.45 -0.36
C GLU A 52 0.50 -18.95 -0.14
N ASN A 53 1.30 -19.37 0.84
CA ASN A 53 1.48 -20.76 1.23
C ASN A 53 0.42 -21.25 2.23
N GLY A 54 -0.52 -20.41 2.64
CA GLY A 54 -1.61 -20.77 3.55
C GLY A 54 -1.21 -20.91 5.02
N PHE A 55 -0.03 -20.44 5.40
CA PHE A 55 0.41 -20.40 6.81
C PHE A 55 -0.28 -19.28 7.60
N VAL A 56 -0.70 -18.24 6.89
CA VAL A 56 -1.47 -17.12 7.44
C VAL A 56 -2.78 -17.02 6.68
N ILE A 57 -3.89 -17.08 7.41
CA ILE A 57 -5.24 -17.02 6.86
C ILE A 57 -5.79 -15.63 7.12
N LEU A 58 -6.05 -14.85 6.07
CA LEU A 58 -6.45 -13.45 6.20
C LEU A 58 -7.78 -13.27 6.96
N SER A 59 -8.69 -14.24 6.89
CA SER A 59 -9.98 -14.17 7.61
C SER A 59 -9.86 -14.21 9.13
N ASP A 60 -8.70 -14.58 9.66
CA ASP A 60 -8.45 -14.55 11.10
C ASP A 60 -8.19 -13.12 11.62
N TYR A 61 -8.04 -12.16 10.70
CA TYR A 61 -7.72 -10.77 11.01
C TYR A 61 -8.85 -9.85 10.57
N ARG A 62 -9.20 -8.90 11.44
CA ARG A 62 -10.25 -7.92 11.16
C ARG A 62 -9.86 -6.92 10.08
N ILE A 63 -8.60 -6.50 10.07
CA ILE A 63 -8.02 -5.55 9.12
C ILE A 63 -6.70 -6.13 8.63
N VAL A 64 -6.47 -6.07 7.33
CA VAL A 64 -5.23 -6.45 6.68
C VAL A 64 -4.58 -5.21 6.10
N ASP A 65 -3.31 -4.98 6.44
CA ASP A 65 -2.48 -3.89 5.90
C ASP A 65 -1.38 -4.49 5.02
N LEU A 66 -1.38 -4.13 3.74
CA LEU A 66 -0.42 -4.57 2.73
C LEU A 66 0.53 -3.43 2.36
N MET A 67 1.79 -3.64 2.63
CA MET A 67 2.86 -2.68 2.41
C MET A 67 3.70 -3.14 1.22
N PHE A 68 3.61 -2.44 0.11
CA PHE A 68 4.34 -2.81 -1.11
C PHE A 68 5.52 -1.91 -1.44
N GLY A 69 5.66 -0.77 -0.76
CA GLY A 69 6.78 0.13 -0.99
C GLY A 69 6.97 0.46 -2.48
N LEU A 70 8.11 0.06 -3.03
CA LEU A 70 8.46 0.22 -4.45
C LEU A 70 8.33 -1.09 -5.24
N GLN A 71 7.74 -2.13 -4.68
CA GLN A 71 7.61 -3.43 -5.34
C GLN A 71 6.85 -3.33 -6.66
N LYS A 72 7.41 -3.97 -7.67
CA LYS A 72 6.81 -4.18 -9.00
C LYS A 72 7.53 -5.30 -9.72
N ASP A 73 6.91 -5.86 -10.75
CA ASP A 73 7.56 -6.73 -11.72
C ASP A 73 8.47 -5.87 -12.64
N ASP A 74 9.77 -6.09 -12.57
CA ASP A 74 10.75 -5.41 -13.42
C ASP A 74 10.94 -6.08 -14.78
N GLY A 75 10.41 -7.30 -14.94
CA GLY A 75 10.49 -8.10 -16.15
C GLY A 75 11.84 -8.78 -16.38
N TYR A 76 12.81 -8.59 -15.49
CA TYR A 76 14.18 -9.14 -15.64
C TYR A 76 14.51 -10.21 -14.62
N SER A 77 13.82 -10.21 -13.48
CA SER A 77 14.04 -11.18 -12.41
C SER A 77 13.55 -12.58 -12.79
N LEU A 78 14.28 -13.63 -12.38
CA LEU A 78 13.84 -15.01 -12.51
C LEU A 78 12.56 -15.30 -11.73
N VAL A 79 12.38 -14.61 -10.60
CA VAL A 79 11.16 -14.60 -9.80
C VAL A 79 10.41 -13.32 -10.11
N ARG A 80 9.13 -13.43 -10.45
CA ARG A 80 8.29 -12.25 -10.70
C ARG A 80 7.76 -11.70 -9.39
N TYR A 81 8.21 -10.54 -9.03
CA TYR A 81 7.78 -9.82 -7.82
C TYR A 81 6.60 -8.89 -8.11
N LYS A 82 5.53 -9.44 -8.64
CA LYS A 82 4.28 -8.70 -8.84
C LYS A 82 3.78 -8.12 -7.53
N THR A 83 3.29 -6.88 -7.56
CA THR A 83 2.65 -6.24 -6.41
C THR A 83 1.53 -7.13 -5.84
N PHE A 84 0.64 -7.63 -6.71
CA PHE A 84 -0.35 -8.64 -6.32
C PHE A 84 -0.17 -9.90 -7.15
N SER A 85 0.51 -10.89 -6.60
CA SER A 85 0.61 -12.22 -7.21
C SER A 85 -0.77 -12.86 -7.40
N GLN A 86 -0.86 -13.89 -8.21
CA GLN A 86 -2.12 -14.61 -8.42
C GLN A 86 -2.65 -15.24 -7.12
N SER A 87 -1.76 -15.78 -6.28
CA SER A 87 -2.13 -16.41 -5.01
C SER A 87 -2.64 -15.36 -4.01
N LEU A 88 -1.95 -14.23 -3.89
CA LEU A 88 -2.37 -13.14 -3.03
C LEU A 88 -3.72 -12.55 -3.47
N ARG A 89 -3.94 -12.38 -4.78
CA ARG A 89 -5.24 -11.89 -5.30
C ARG A 89 -6.38 -12.81 -4.89
N LYS A 90 -6.20 -14.13 -5.03
CA LYS A 90 -7.22 -15.12 -4.60
C LYS A 90 -7.49 -15.05 -3.10
N ALA A 91 -6.45 -14.92 -2.28
CA ALA A 91 -6.60 -14.78 -0.83
C ALA A 91 -7.38 -13.51 -0.46
N LEU A 92 -7.05 -12.38 -1.10
CA LEU A 92 -7.75 -11.10 -0.88
C LEU A 92 -9.20 -11.13 -1.36
N GLU A 93 -9.48 -11.70 -2.53
CA GLU A 93 -10.85 -11.88 -3.01
C GLU A 93 -11.69 -12.73 -2.05
N THR A 94 -11.12 -13.77 -1.49
CA THR A 94 -11.79 -14.60 -0.48
C THR A 94 -12.02 -13.80 0.79
N TYR A 95 -11.03 -13.05 1.23
CA TYR A 95 -11.10 -12.23 2.42
C TYR A 95 -12.18 -11.15 2.34
N VAL A 96 -12.24 -10.41 1.24
CA VAL A 96 -13.25 -9.35 1.08
C VAL A 96 -14.67 -9.90 0.92
N ARG A 97 -14.85 -11.11 0.36
CA ARG A 97 -16.17 -11.79 0.37
C ARG A 97 -16.66 -12.12 1.78
N GLY A 98 -15.74 -12.26 2.72
CA GLY A 98 -16.03 -12.45 4.15
C GLY A 98 -16.16 -11.13 4.93
N ASN A 99 -16.46 -10.01 4.28
CA ASN A 99 -16.52 -8.69 4.89
C ASN A 99 -15.15 -8.20 5.41
N GLY A 100 -14.10 -8.56 4.71
CA GLY A 100 -12.72 -8.15 5.01
C GLY A 100 -12.50 -6.65 4.88
N ARG A 101 -11.46 -6.14 5.53
CA ARG A 101 -11.10 -4.72 5.56
C ARG A 101 -9.63 -4.56 5.21
N VAL A 102 -9.35 -3.92 4.09
CA VAL A 102 -8.01 -3.90 3.50
C VAL A 102 -7.47 -2.48 3.41
N LEU A 103 -6.27 -2.29 3.93
CA LEU A 103 -5.39 -1.16 3.64
C LEU A 103 -4.29 -1.62 2.70
N VAL A 104 -3.99 -0.80 1.71
CA VAL A 104 -2.85 -1.04 0.80
C VAL A 104 -2.11 0.27 0.55
N SER A 105 -0.78 0.21 0.56
CA SER A 105 0.08 1.31 0.15
C SER A 105 1.25 0.84 -0.69
N GLY A 106 1.61 1.61 -1.71
CA GLY A 106 2.74 1.31 -2.58
C GLY A 106 2.76 2.18 -3.84
N ALA A 107 3.93 2.32 -4.43
CA ALA A 107 4.14 3.19 -5.59
C ALA A 107 3.57 2.64 -6.90
N TYR A 108 3.33 1.32 -6.97
CA TYR A 108 2.95 0.61 -8.20
C TYR A 108 1.73 -0.31 -8.01
N VAL A 109 0.88 -0.01 -7.06
CA VAL A 109 -0.28 -0.86 -6.68
C VAL A 109 -1.30 -1.04 -7.78
N ALA A 110 -1.35 -0.13 -8.75
CA ALA A 110 -2.23 -0.23 -9.90
C ALA A 110 -1.47 -0.37 -11.22
N SER A 111 -0.35 0.32 -11.40
CA SER A 111 0.41 0.31 -12.65
C SER A 111 1.12 -1.01 -12.93
N ASP A 112 1.41 -1.81 -11.91
CA ASP A 112 1.93 -3.17 -12.06
C ASP A 112 0.85 -4.18 -12.48
N MET A 113 -0.41 -3.84 -12.34
CA MET A 113 -1.58 -4.68 -12.69
C MET A 113 -2.02 -4.42 -14.14
N GLN A 114 -1.37 -5.08 -15.10
CA GLN A 114 -1.55 -4.77 -16.53
C GLN A 114 -2.51 -5.71 -17.27
N LEU A 115 -2.67 -6.94 -16.80
CA LEU A 115 -3.55 -7.92 -17.43
C LEU A 115 -5.02 -7.66 -17.07
N ASP A 116 -5.94 -8.06 -17.93
CA ASP A 116 -7.38 -7.87 -17.70
C ASP A 116 -7.88 -8.50 -16.40
N ALA A 117 -7.37 -9.68 -16.06
CA ALA A 117 -7.69 -10.33 -14.78
C ALA A 117 -7.14 -9.55 -13.57
N GLU A 118 -6.01 -8.88 -13.73
CA GLU A 118 -5.40 -8.04 -12.69
C GLU A 118 -6.17 -6.74 -12.50
N ARG A 119 -6.59 -6.12 -13.60
CA ARG A 119 -7.45 -4.92 -13.57
C ARG A 119 -8.83 -5.23 -12.99
N SER A 120 -9.38 -6.40 -13.33
CA SER A 120 -10.64 -6.87 -12.77
C SER A 120 -10.55 -7.06 -11.26
N PHE A 121 -9.42 -7.60 -10.76
CA PHE A 121 -9.14 -7.70 -9.33
C PHE A 121 -9.12 -6.32 -8.65
N LEU A 122 -8.40 -5.34 -9.20
CA LEU A 122 -8.37 -3.98 -8.66
C LEU A 122 -9.77 -3.35 -8.62
N SER A 123 -10.52 -3.51 -9.69
CA SER A 123 -11.90 -3.04 -9.80
C SER A 123 -12.85 -3.74 -8.82
N TYR A 124 -12.63 -5.03 -8.58
CA TYR A 124 -13.45 -5.80 -7.67
C TYR A 124 -13.16 -5.48 -6.20
N VAL A 125 -11.88 -5.57 -5.79
CA VAL A 125 -11.46 -5.46 -4.38
C VAL A 125 -11.38 -4.00 -3.92
N PHE A 126 -10.78 -3.13 -4.73
CA PHE A 126 -10.48 -1.76 -4.32
C PHE A 126 -11.41 -0.71 -4.97
N LYS A 127 -12.22 -1.12 -5.96
CA LYS A 127 -13.05 -0.22 -6.76
C LYS A 127 -12.21 0.91 -7.38
N VAL A 128 -11.08 0.55 -7.99
CA VAL A 128 -10.18 1.51 -8.64
C VAL A 128 -9.79 1.09 -10.04
N GLY A 129 -9.47 2.09 -10.84
CA GLY A 129 -8.78 1.98 -12.12
C GLY A 129 -7.48 2.74 -12.12
N LEU A 130 -6.55 2.35 -12.98
CA LEU A 130 -5.29 3.08 -13.18
C LEU A 130 -5.57 4.40 -13.90
N GLY A 131 -5.18 5.53 -13.30
CA GLY A 131 -5.22 6.87 -13.91
C GLY A 131 -3.90 7.27 -14.57
N GLY A 132 -2.86 6.46 -14.40
CA GLY A 132 -1.50 6.73 -14.85
C GLY A 132 -0.49 6.76 -13.72
N GLN A 133 0.68 7.33 -14.01
CA GLN A 133 1.74 7.52 -13.02
C GLN A 133 2.16 8.98 -12.94
N ASN A 134 2.29 9.50 -11.73
CA ASN A 134 2.92 10.79 -11.49
C ASN A 134 4.43 10.58 -11.31
N LYS A 135 5.19 11.01 -12.31
CA LYS A 135 6.67 10.96 -12.33
C LYS A 135 7.31 12.33 -12.03
N ASN A 136 6.49 13.34 -11.78
CA ASN A 136 7.00 14.67 -11.45
C ASN A 136 7.44 14.72 -9.98
N ILE A 137 8.73 14.56 -9.76
CA ILE A 137 9.33 14.55 -8.41
C ILE A 137 9.23 15.90 -7.67
N SER A 138 8.77 16.94 -8.33
CA SER A 138 8.44 18.23 -7.69
C SER A 138 7.03 18.27 -7.11
N THR A 139 6.17 17.30 -7.47
CA THR A 139 4.82 17.14 -6.93
C THR A 139 4.89 16.19 -5.73
N ASN A 140 5.21 16.72 -4.58
CA ASN A 140 5.39 15.96 -3.34
C ASN A 140 4.23 16.15 -2.34
N LEU A 141 3.46 17.23 -2.47
CA LEU A 141 2.33 17.52 -1.58
C LEU A 141 1.13 16.61 -1.88
N VAL A 142 0.55 16.06 -0.83
CA VAL A 142 -0.69 15.28 -0.86
C VAL A 142 -1.68 15.93 0.11
N ASN A 143 -2.93 16.06 -0.33
CA ASN A 143 -4.02 16.63 0.44
C ASN A 143 -5.15 15.60 0.60
N GLY A 144 -5.66 15.43 1.80
CA GLY A 144 -6.80 14.56 2.07
C GLY A 144 -6.96 14.26 3.55
N LEU A 145 -8.06 13.63 3.93
CA LEU A 145 -8.35 13.26 5.33
C LEU A 145 -8.25 14.44 6.32
N GLY A 146 -8.47 15.68 5.84
CA GLY A 146 -8.38 16.89 6.63
C GLY A 146 -6.95 17.38 6.93
N ILE A 147 -5.94 16.82 6.27
CA ILE A 147 -4.53 17.19 6.42
C ILE A 147 -3.84 17.37 5.08
N SER A 148 -2.69 18.04 5.12
CA SER A 148 -1.75 18.17 4.00
C SER A 148 -0.38 17.70 4.46
N PHE A 149 0.32 16.96 3.63
CA PHE A 149 1.65 16.45 3.94
C PHE A 149 2.46 16.21 2.68
N ASP A 150 3.78 16.18 2.85
CA ASP A 150 4.70 15.86 1.77
C ASP A 150 5.10 14.39 1.80
N ILE A 151 5.27 13.81 0.60
CA ILE A 151 5.88 12.50 0.41
C ILE A 151 7.31 12.64 -0.11
N ILE A 152 8.18 11.71 0.27
CA ILE A 152 9.58 11.69 -0.11
C ILE A 152 9.68 11.22 -1.57
N ARG A 153 10.03 12.15 -2.46
CA ARG A 153 10.20 11.94 -3.91
C ARG A 153 11.66 11.92 -4.34
N ARG A 154 12.56 12.26 -3.43
CA ARG A 154 14.03 12.21 -3.64
C ARG A 154 14.67 11.45 -2.49
N PRO A 155 15.55 10.46 -2.77
CA PRO A 155 16.17 9.68 -1.72
C PRO A 155 17.07 10.58 -0.84
N ASN A 156 17.17 10.20 0.42
CA ASN A 156 18.07 10.82 1.38
C ASN A 156 18.73 9.73 2.23
N ASP A 157 19.61 10.13 3.17
CA ASP A 157 20.39 9.19 3.99
C ASP A 157 19.55 8.27 4.89
N ARG A 158 18.24 8.54 5.02
CA ARG A 158 17.36 7.85 5.96
C ARG A 158 16.20 7.12 5.30
N HIS A 159 15.82 7.55 4.07
CA HIS A 159 14.63 7.05 3.42
C HIS A 159 14.88 6.83 1.94
N TYR A 160 14.32 5.79 1.40
CA TYR A 160 14.15 5.65 -0.04
C TYR A 160 13.10 6.66 -0.54
N ALA A 161 12.95 6.78 -1.82
CA ALA A 161 12.02 7.73 -2.42
C ALA A 161 11.09 7.07 -3.42
N ALA A 162 9.83 7.40 -3.35
CA ALA A 162 8.85 7.06 -4.38
C ALA A 162 8.95 8.05 -5.56
N GLN A 163 9.91 7.84 -6.44
CA GLN A 163 10.14 8.72 -7.61
C GLN A 163 8.99 8.70 -8.62
N SER A 164 8.31 7.56 -8.74
CA SER A 164 7.06 7.41 -9.46
C SER A 164 6.00 6.94 -8.48
N VAL A 165 4.79 7.44 -8.61
CA VAL A 165 3.64 7.04 -7.79
C VAL A 165 2.42 6.86 -8.68
N ASP A 166 1.52 5.98 -8.31
CA ASP A 166 0.32 5.73 -9.10
C ASP A 166 -0.74 6.82 -8.90
N ILE A 167 -1.39 7.18 -9.99
CA ILE A 167 -2.66 7.91 -10.00
C ILE A 167 -3.75 6.84 -10.07
N ILE A 168 -4.61 6.80 -9.07
CA ILE A 168 -5.65 5.77 -8.93
C ILE A 168 -7.03 6.41 -8.93
N ASN A 169 -7.82 6.13 -9.97
CA ASN A 169 -9.14 6.71 -10.12
C ASN A 169 -10.20 5.86 -9.41
N PRO A 170 -11.07 6.45 -8.59
CA PRO A 170 -12.17 5.72 -7.97
C PRO A 170 -13.20 5.27 -9.02
N LEU A 171 -13.66 4.04 -8.86
CA LEU A 171 -14.84 3.52 -9.58
C LEU A 171 -16.02 3.51 -8.61
N ALA A 172 -17.15 4.11 -9.02
CA ALA A 172 -18.32 4.19 -8.16
C ALA A 172 -18.71 2.81 -7.60
N PRO A 173 -19.06 2.72 -6.30
CA PRO A 173 -19.34 3.78 -5.35
C PRO A 173 -18.13 4.22 -4.51
N ALA A 174 -16.89 3.82 -4.84
CA ALA A 174 -15.70 4.33 -4.16
C ALA A 174 -15.49 5.83 -4.41
N PHE A 175 -14.72 6.46 -3.57
CA PHE A 175 -14.45 7.90 -3.64
C PHE A 175 -12.98 8.23 -3.43
N CYS A 176 -12.55 9.37 -3.99
CA CYS A 176 -11.21 9.88 -3.78
C CYS A 176 -11.05 10.34 -2.32
N ALA A 177 -10.07 9.76 -1.62
CA ALA A 177 -9.74 10.09 -0.23
C ALA A 177 -8.60 11.10 -0.12
N MET A 178 -7.66 11.10 -1.08
CA MET A 178 -6.52 12.02 -1.11
C MET A 178 -6.18 12.39 -2.56
N ARG A 179 -5.60 13.58 -2.75
CA ARG A 179 -5.11 14.07 -4.04
C ARG A 179 -3.67 14.56 -3.96
N TYR A 180 -2.95 14.35 -5.04
CA TYR A 180 -1.68 15.03 -5.26
C TYR A 180 -1.89 16.51 -5.51
N ALA A 181 -0.83 17.32 -5.40
CA ALA A 181 -0.89 18.77 -5.58
C ALA A 181 -1.38 19.21 -6.97
N ASP A 182 -1.21 18.36 -7.98
CA ASP A 182 -1.71 18.59 -9.36
C ASP A 182 -3.19 18.27 -9.54
N GLY A 183 -3.87 17.86 -8.46
CA GLY A 183 -5.29 17.52 -8.46
C GLY A 183 -5.61 16.09 -8.85
N THR A 184 -4.62 15.28 -9.24
CA THR A 184 -4.83 13.86 -9.55
C THR A 184 -5.03 13.02 -8.29
N ASP A 185 -5.74 11.91 -8.42
CA ASP A 185 -6.16 11.11 -7.27
C ASP A 185 -4.99 10.24 -6.75
N ALA A 186 -4.68 10.38 -5.47
CA ALA A 186 -3.57 9.73 -4.77
C ALA A 186 -4.01 8.55 -3.90
N ALA A 187 -5.24 8.58 -3.38
CA ALA A 187 -5.81 7.52 -2.58
C ALA A 187 -7.31 7.42 -2.79
N VAL A 188 -7.82 6.20 -2.71
CA VAL A 188 -9.24 5.87 -2.87
C VAL A 188 -9.73 5.08 -1.68
N ALA A 189 -10.95 5.37 -1.25
CA ALA A 189 -11.63 4.63 -0.20
C ALA A 189 -12.94 4.04 -0.73
N TYR A 190 -13.22 2.80 -0.32
CA TYR A 190 -14.47 2.11 -0.57
C TYR A 190 -15.11 1.72 0.76
N ASP A 191 -16.34 2.18 0.97
CA ASP A 191 -17.18 1.89 2.15
C ASP A 191 -18.42 1.12 1.71
N GLY A 192 -18.23 -0.16 1.40
CA GLY A 192 -19.32 -1.04 1.00
C GLY A 192 -19.94 -1.80 2.16
N ALA A 193 -21.15 -2.32 1.93
CA ALA A 193 -21.80 -3.23 2.86
C ALA A 193 -21.15 -4.63 2.88
N ASP A 194 -20.43 -4.96 1.81
CA ASP A 194 -19.76 -6.25 1.60
C ASP A 194 -18.33 -6.26 2.15
N HIS A 195 -17.62 -5.16 2.03
CA HIS A 195 -16.25 -5.00 2.55
C HIS A 195 -15.84 -3.53 2.55
N LYS A 196 -14.67 -3.24 3.16
CA LYS A 196 -14.06 -1.92 3.09
C LYS A 196 -12.65 -2.02 2.54
N ALA A 197 -12.25 -1.02 1.75
CA ALA A 197 -10.91 -0.94 1.23
C ALA A 197 -10.40 0.50 1.24
N PHE A 198 -9.10 0.64 1.52
CA PHE A 198 -8.38 1.89 1.40
C PHE A 198 -7.08 1.62 0.66
N ILE A 199 -6.87 2.27 -0.47
CA ILE A 199 -5.69 2.08 -1.31
C ILE A 199 -4.99 3.41 -1.57
N MET A 200 -3.67 3.45 -1.39
CA MET A 200 -2.81 4.59 -1.67
C MET A 200 -1.87 4.26 -2.82
N GLY A 201 -1.79 5.14 -3.81
CA GLY A 201 -0.88 5.04 -4.95
C GLY A 201 0.57 5.44 -4.63
N PHE A 202 0.90 5.58 -3.36
CA PHE A 202 2.23 5.89 -2.85
C PHE A 202 2.49 5.11 -1.55
N PRO A 203 3.76 4.81 -1.21
CA PRO A 203 4.11 4.15 0.04
C PRO A 203 3.83 5.06 1.24
N MET A 204 3.14 4.55 2.23
CA MET A 204 2.78 5.33 3.41
C MET A 204 4.02 5.76 4.21
N GLU A 205 5.03 4.92 4.28
CA GLU A 205 6.30 5.18 4.94
C GLU A 205 7.10 6.32 4.27
N CYS A 206 6.77 6.67 3.01
CA CYS A 206 7.31 7.84 2.33
C CYS A 206 6.67 9.16 2.79
N ILE A 207 5.68 9.16 3.66
CA ILE A 207 5.20 10.40 4.29
C ILE A 207 6.33 10.98 5.13
N ASN A 208 6.78 12.18 4.77
CA ASN A 208 8.01 12.78 5.29
C ASN A 208 7.98 13.05 6.81
N ASN A 209 6.81 13.25 7.37
CA ASN A 209 6.63 13.64 8.77
C ASN A 209 5.90 12.55 9.57
N VAL A 210 6.51 12.07 10.65
CA VAL A 210 5.94 11.02 11.52
C VAL A 210 4.55 11.40 12.05
N ARG A 211 4.36 12.64 12.46
CA ARG A 211 3.05 13.11 12.96
C ARG A 211 1.98 13.03 11.87
N SER A 212 2.30 13.47 10.66
CA SER A 212 1.38 13.39 9.53
C SER A 212 1.07 11.93 9.18
N ARG A 213 2.08 11.06 9.19
CA ARG A 213 1.90 9.62 8.95
C ARG A 213 0.98 8.99 9.98
N GLN A 214 1.17 9.29 11.27
CA GLN A 214 0.29 8.83 12.34
C GLN A 214 -1.14 9.37 12.20
N GLN A 215 -1.31 10.61 11.76
CA GLN A 215 -2.64 11.18 11.51
C GLN A 215 -3.34 10.47 10.34
N VAL A 216 -2.63 10.18 9.25
CA VAL A 216 -3.13 9.40 8.12
C VAL A 216 -3.53 8.00 8.60
N MET A 217 -2.63 7.28 9.28
CA MET A 217 -2.93 5.94 9.80
C MET A 217 -4.15 5.95 10.71
N LYS A 218 -4.24 6.89 11.63
CA LYS A 218 -5.39 7.02 12.53
C LYS A 218 -6.70 7.23 11.77
N ALA A 219 -6.71 8.08 10.76
CA ALA A 219 -7.90 8.34 9.95
C ALA A 219 -8.31 7.08 9.17
N VAL A 220 -7.36 6.39 8.54
CA VAL A 220 -7.58 5.15 7.80
C VAL A 220 -8.07 4.03 8.70
N MET A 221 -7.41 3.80 9.84
CA MET A 221 -7.83 2.78 10.80
C MET A 221 -9.21 3.06 11.37
N THR A 222 -9.54 4.33 11.66
CA THR A 222 -10.88 4.73 12.09
C THR A 222 -11.93 4.45 11.02
N PHE A 223 -11.61 4.70 9.76
CA PHE A 223 -12.49 4.37 8.63
C PHE A 223 -12.73 2.87 8.50
N LEU A 224 -11.65 2.08 8.51
CA LEU A 224 -11.73 0.64 8.38
C LEU A 224 -12.37 -0.04 9.60
N ALA A 225 -12.22 0.51 10.81
CA ALA A 225 -12.74 -0.10 12.04
C ALA A 225 -14.26 0.05 12.22
N LYS A 226 -14.90 0.99 11.53
CA LYS A 226 -16.36 1.17 11.55
C LYS A 226 -17.07 0.00 10.85
#